data_3d14a16a2e45e7140113dde4acca700e
#
_entry.id   3d14a16a2e45e7140113dde4acca700e
#
_cell.length_a   1.000
_cell.length_b   1.000
_cell.length_c   1.000
_cell.angle_alpha   90.00
_cell.angle_beta   90.00
_cell.angle_gamma   90.00
#
_symmetry.space_group_name_H-M   'P 1'
#
loop_
_entity.id
_entity.type
_entity.pdbx_description
1 polymer ?
#
loop_
_entity_poly.entity_id
_entity_poly.type
_entity_poly.pdbx_seq_one_letter_code
_entity_poly.pdbx_strand_id
1 'polypeptide(L)'
;MNFKFNVNVTEQDYLNFNLFVATKTPHGKKVMLRSRLLITAAVALALLLVWITRGLSRVSVITTVLILLILLYFQAYHNRRMENSLRNYIRGLKKQGKLPFSPVSTKEFNDEAIIDTDENSVTERKYSAIEAIYFDKNALYIFIGAAEAFILPYSCFESREHMDAFIAFLTAKRPDIVRY
;
A
#
# COMPACT_ATOMS: atom_id res chain seq x y z
N MET A 1 -30.33 -0.41 -5.83
CA MET A 1 -29.46 -0.19 -7.02
C MET A 1 -28.26 -1.12 -6.86
N ASN A 2 -27.94 -1.93 -7.87
CA ASN A 2 -26.87 -2.93 -7.73
C ASN A 2 -25.76 -2.63 -8.72
N PHE A 3 -24.53 -2.66 -8.23
CA PHE A 3 -23.33 -2.58 -9.07
C PHE A 3 -22.59 -3.92 -9.00
N LYS A 4 -22.21 -4.43 -10.17
CA LYS A 4 -21.46 -5.67 -10.29
C LYS A 4 -20.26 -5.47 -11.17
N PHE A 5 -19.08 -5.75 -10.61
CA PHE A 5 -17.81 -5.61 -11.28
C PHE A 5 -17.12 -6.96 -11.44
N ASN A 6 -16.78 -7.31 -12.66
CA ASN A 6 -15.84 -8.39 -12.93
C ASN A 6 -14.44 -7.81 -12.86
N VAL A 7 -13.75 -8.11 -11.78
CA VAL A 7 -12.45 -7.52 -11.46
C VAL A 7 -11.35 -8.48 -11.86
N ASN A 8 -10.42 -7.99 -12.66
CA ASN A 8 -9.19 -8.70 -12.98
C ASN A 8 -8.01 -7.92 -12.41
N VAL A 9 -7.48 -8.39 -11.28
CA VAL A 9 -6.34 -7.76 -10.60
C VAL A 9 -5.06 -8.37 -11.13
N THR A 10 -4.22 -7.54 -11.74
CA THR A 10 -2.90 -7.94 -12.18
C THR A 10 -1.87 -7.87 -11.04
N GLU A 11 -0.70 -8.52 -11.24
CA GLU A 11 0.42 -8.36 -10.31
C GLU A 11 0.84 -6.89 -10.15
N GLN A 12 0.72 -6.10 -11.23
CA GLN A 12 1.05 -4.68 -11.20
C GLN A 12 0.03 -3.88 -10.39
N ASP A 13 -1.26 -4.21 -10.46
CA ASP A 13 -2.30 -3.56 -9.66
C ASP A 13 -2.11 -3.86 -8.18
N TYR A 14 -1.80 -5.10 -7.83
CA TYR A 14 -1.50 -5.49 -6.47
C TYR A 14 -0.21 -4.84 -5.95
N LEU A 15 0.83 -4.74 -6.78
CA LEU A 15 2.05 -4.00 -6.45
C LEU A 15 1.74 -2.53 -6.19
N ASN A 16 0.99 -1.88 -7.09
CA ASN A 16 0.60 -0.47 -6.97
C ASN A 16 -0.20 -0.22 -5.69
N PHE A 17 -1.16 -1.11 -5.38
CA PHE A 17 -1.92 -1.05 -4.14
C PHE A 17 -1.02 -1.10 -2.90
N ASN A 18 -0.09 -2.06 -2.82
CA ASN A 18 0.81 -2.18 -1.67
C ASN A 18 1.75 -0.96 -1.54
N LEU A 19 2.25 -0.44 -2.66
CA LEU A 19 3.03 0.80 -2.68
C LEU A 19 2.19 1.99 -2.22
N PHE A 20 0.93 2.07 -2.66
CA PHE A 20 -0.02 3.09 -2.22
C PHE A 20 -0.23 3.01 -0.71
N VAL A 21 -0.53 1.82 -0.17
CA VAL A 21 -0.69 1.60 1.29
C VAL A 21 0.55 2.09 2.04
N ALA A 22 1.73 1.69 1.60
CA ALA A 22 2.98 2.05 2.28
C ALA A 22 3.31 3.55 2.21
N THR A 23 3.00 4.22 1.08
CA THR A 23 3.52 5.58 0.83
C THR A 23 2.48 6.68 0.95
N LYS A 24 1.20 6.37 0.76
CA LYS A 24 0.11 7.37 0.67
C LYS A 24 -0.81 7.37 1.87
N THR A 25 -1.10 6.18 2.45
CA THR A 25 -1.99 6.12 3.62
C THR A 25 -1.33 6.73 4.87
N PRO A 26 -2.12 7.28 5.81
CA PRO A 26 -1.59 7.79 7.08
C PRO A 26 -0.83 6.72 7.87
N HIS A 27 -1.34 5.49 7.89
CA HIS A 27 -0.70 4.37 8.56
C HIS A 27 0.65 4.03 7.93
N GLY A 28 0.70 3.86 6.61
CA GLY A 28 1.95 3.56 5.88
C GLY A 28 3.01 4.63 6.07
N LYS A 29 2.63 5.92 5.93
CA LYS A 29 3.53 7.05 6.20
C LYS A 29 4.12 7.02 7.61
N LYS A 30 3.30 6.71 8.62
CA LYS A 30 3.74 6.62 10.01
C LYS A 30 4.74 5.46 10.22
N VAL A 31 4.47 4.30 9.62
CA VAL A 31 5.38 3.14 9.67
C VAL A 31 6.71 3.48 8.99
N MET A 32 6.66 4.07 7.79
CA MET A 32 7.87 4.48 7.07
C MET A 32 8.69 5.53 7.85
N LEU A 33 8.03 6.53 8.44
CA LEU A 33 8.70 7.54 9.25
C LEU A 33 9.39 6.91 10.47
N ARG A 34 8.70 6.04 11.20
CA ARG A 34 9.27 5.31 12.34
C ARG A 34 10.49 4.47 11.93
N SER A 35 10.39 3.74 10.83
CA SER A 35 11.52 2.96 10.31
C SER A 35 12.73 3.84 9.99
N ARG A 36 12.52 4.96 9.32
CA ARG A 36 13.60 5.93 9.01
C ARG A 36 14.22 6.51 10.26
N LEU A 37 13.41 6.90 11.24
CA LEU A 37 13.90 7.44 12.52
C LEU A 37 14.73 6.40 13.29
N LEU A 38 14.29 5.14 13.34
CA LEU A 38 15.03 4.07 14.01
C LEU A 38 16.38 3.81 13.35
N ILE A 39 16.43 3.76 12.01
CA ILE A 39 17.69 3.59 11.27
C ILE A 39 18.63 4.78 11.54
N THR A 40 18.12 6.00 11.48
CA THR A 40 18.91 7.20 11.74
C THR A 40 19.45 7.25 13.17
N ALA A 41 18.61 6.89 14.15
CA ALA A 41 19.02 6.82 15.54
C ALA A 41 20.10 5.75 15.79
N ALA A 42 19.97 4.57 15.19
CA ALA A 42 20.97 3.52 15.27
C ALA A 42 22.33 3.93 14.67
N VAL A 43 22.28 4.63 13.52
CA VAL A 43 23.50 5.17 12.90
C VAL A 43 24.12 6.26 13.75
N ALA A 44 23.33 7.18 14.32
CA ALA A 44 23.81 8.22 15.22
C ALA A 44 24.49 7.65 16.46
N LEU A 45 23.89 6.62 17.06
CA LEU A 45 24.46 5.90 18.20
C LEU A 45 25.80 5.22 17.83
N ALA A 46 25.86 4.56 16.68
CA ALA A 46 27.11 3.94 16.21
C ALA A 46 28.22 4.96 15.99
N LEU A 47 27.91 6.13 15.41
CA LEU A 47 28.87 7.22 15.24
C LEU A 47 29.35 7.78 16.57
N LEU A 48 28.44 7.95 17.55
CA LEU A 48 28.77 8.42 18.89
C LEU A 48 29.76 7.43 19.57
N LEU A 49 29.52 6.13 19.47
CA LEU A 49 30.42 5.11 20.00
C LEU A 49 31.81 5.17 19.35
N VAL A 50 31.88 5.38 18.03
CA VAL A 50 33.16 5.52 17.31
C VAL A 50 33.92 6.76 17.85
N TRP A 51 33.24 7.86 18.11
CA TRP A 51 33.88 9.09 18.60
C TRP A 51 34.34 8.97 20.06
N ILE A 52 33.58 8.29 20.91
CA ILE A 52 33.97 8.01 22.30
C ILE A 52 35.21 7.12 22.36
N THR A 53 35.28 6.07 21.52
CA THR A 53 36.36 5.07 21.57
C THR A 53 37.63 5.50 20.87
N ARG A 54 37.54 6.26 19.75
CA ARG A 54 38.68 6.62 18.90
C ARG A 54 39.04 8.10 18.93
N GLY A 55 38.24 8.92 19.59
CA GLY A 55 38.42 10.38 19.61
C GLY A 55 38.26 11.02 18.23
N LEU A 56 38.55 12.33 18.14
CA LEU A 56 38.55 13.09 16.89
C LEU A 56 39.89 12.88 16.13
N SER A 57 39.97 11.73 15.45
CA SER A 57 41.09 11.42 14.55
C SER A 57 40.69 11.62 13.09
N ARG A 58 41.66 11.74 12.18
CA ARG A 58 41.39 11.81 10.72
C ARG A 58 40.60 10.61 10.25
N VAL A 59 40.88 9.42 10.78
CA VAL A 59 40.18 8.19 10.46
C VAL A 59 38.71 8.26 10.92
N SER A 60 38.44 8.76 12.14
CA SER A 60 37.07 8.91 12.65
C SER A 60 36.24 9.88 11.80
N VAL A 61 36.85 10.98 11.34
CA VAL A 61 36.16 11.94 10.44
C VAL A 61 35.83 11.32 9.11
N ILE A 62 36.80 10.65 8.46
CA ILE A 62 36.56 9.97 7.17
C ILE A 62 35.47 8.90 7.31
N THR A 63 35.53 8.08 8.37
CA THR A 63 34.51 7.05 8.63
C THR A 63 33.12 7.68 8.81
N THR A 64 33.02 8.78 9.53
CA THR A 64 31.76 9.51 9.74
C THR A 64 31.19 9.99 8.41
N VAL A 65 32.01 10.63 7.57
CA VAL A 65 31.58 11.10 6.23
C VAL A 65 31.07 9.95 5.38
N LEU A 66 31.81 8.82 5.33
CA LEU A 66 31.38 7.64 4.56
C LEU A 66 30.04 7.07 5.07
N ILE A 67 29.84 6.95 6.37
CA ILE A 67 28.60 6.46 6.96
C ILE A 67 27.44 7.42 6.63
N LEU A 68 27.65 8.74 6.70
CA LEU A 68 26.62 9.70 6.32
C LEU A 68 26.27 9.63 4.83
N LEU A 69 27.23 9.47 3.94
CA LEU A 69 26.99 9.29 2.52
C LEU A 69 26.18 7.98 2.25
N ILE A 70 26.53 6.89 2.93
CA ILE A 70 25.77 5.65 2.86
C ILE A 70 24.34 5.86 3.35
N LEU A 71 24.14 6.55 4.48
CA LEU A 71 22.81 6.84 5.01
C LEU A 71 21.97 7.66 4.02
N LEU A 72 22.55 8.71 3.44
CA LEU A 72 21.89 9.53 2.41
C LEU A 72 21.50 8.69 1.17
N TYR A 73 22.41 7.84 0.71
CA TYR A 73 22.13 6.90 -0.38
C TYR A 73 20.95 5.97 -0.03
N PHE A 74 20.94 5.37 1.16
CA PHE A 74 19.85 4.52 1.62
C PHE A 74 18.52 5.28 1.70
N GLN A 75 18.53 6.51 2.19
CA GLN A 75 17.34 7.35 2.28
C GLN A 75 16.78 7.73 0.89
N ALA A 76 17.65 8.08 -0.05
CA ALA A 76 17.27 8.45 -1.41
C ALA A 76 16.68 7.28 -2.20
N TYR A 77 17.23 6.09 -2.03
CA TYR A 77 16.82 4.89 -2.79
C TYR A 77 15.79 4.02 -2.06
N HIS A 78 15.31 4.44 -0.87
CA HIS A 78 14.41 3.64 -0.04
C HIS A 78 13.15 3.18 -0.80
N ASN A 79 12.48 4.07 -1.52
CA ASN A 79 11.24 3.75 -2.24
C ASN A 79 11.47 2.74 -3.37
N ARG A 80 12.54 2.89 -4.15
CA ARG A 80 12.88 1.94 -5.22
C ARG A 80 13.23 0.55 -4.69
N ARG A 81 13.92 0.50 -3.55
CA ARG A 81 14.26 -0.77 -2.89
C ARG A 81 13.00 -1.48 -2.37
N MET A 82 12.07 -0.73 -1.79
CA MET A 82 10.79 -1.26 -1.32
C MET A 82 9.98 -1.83 -2.49
N GLU A 83 9.87 -1.10 -3.60
CA GLU A 83 9.20 -1.58 -4.81
C GLU A 83 9.83 -2.87 -5.35
N ASN A 84 11.16 -2.91 -5.49
CA ASN A 84 11.87 -4.09 -5.97
C ASN A 84 11.72 -5.29 -5.02
N SER A 85 11.78 -5.04 -3.72
CA SER A 85 11.57 -6.08 -2.70
C SER A 85 10.18 -6.68 -2.79
N LEU A 86 9.15 -5.82 -2.89
CA LEU A 86 7.77 -6.24 -3.01
C LEU A 86 7.52 -7.00 -4.33
N ARG A 87 8.08 -6.50 -5.44
CA ARG A 87 8.01 -7.18 -6.74
C ARG A 87 8.64 -8.57 -6.71
N ASN A 88 9.80 -8.70 -6.07
CA ASN A 88 10.47 -10.00 -5.90
C ASN A 88 9.68 -10.95 -4.99
N TYR A 89 9.07 -10.42 -3.93
CA TYR A 89 8.18 -11.17 -3.03
C TYR A 89 6.97 -11.74 -3.79
N ILE A 90 6.25 -10.89 -4.55
CA ILE A 90 5.09 -11.31 -5.35
C ILE A 90 5.50 -12.39 -6.37
N ARG A 91 6.63 -12.19 -7.08
CA ARG A 91 7.17 -13.18 -8.02
C ARG A 91 7.51 -14.50 -7.33
N GLY A 92 8.06 -14.46 -6.13
CA GLY A 92 8.36 -15.64 -5.31
C GLY A 92 7.10 -16.43 -4.96
N LEU A 93 6.05 -15.74 -4.51
CA LEU A 93 4.76 -16.36 -4.21
C LEU A 93 4.08 -16.94 -5.46
N LYS A 94 4.15 -16.24 -6.57
CA LYS A 94 3.61 -16.74 -7.86
C LYS A 94 4.27 -18.06 -8.28
N LYS A 95 5.61 -18.16 -8.16
CA LYS A 95 6.33 -19.41 -8.46
C LYS A 95 5.89 -20.58 -7.58
N GLN A 96 5.39 -20.32 -6.39
CA GLN A 96 4.87 -21.31 -5.45
C GLN A 96 3.37 -21.60 -5.65
N GLY A 97 2.70 -20.95 -6.61
CA GLY A 97 1.26 -21.03 -6.79
C GLY A 97 0.43 -20.39 -5.68
N LYS A 98 1.04 -19.52 -4.87
CA LYS A 98 0.43 -18.87 -3.70
C LYS A 98 0.36 -17.35 -3.90
N LEU A 99 -0.49 -16.90 -4.81
CA LEU A 99 -0.73 -15.45 -4.93
C LEU A 99 -1.44 -14.91 -3.69
N PRO A 100 -1.04 -13.75 -3.17
CA PRO A 100 -1.68 -13.14 -2.00
C PRO A 100 -2.96 -12.38 -2.35
N PHE A 101 -3.50 -12.58 -3.55
CA PHE A 101 -4.73 -11.98 -4.06
C PHE A 101 -5.36 -12.91 -5.09
N SER A 102 -6.67 -12.80 -5.27
CA SER A 102 -7.40 -13.52 -6.34
C SER A 102 -7.31 -12.71 -7.63
N PRO A 103 -6.70 -13.27 -8.71
CA PRO A 103 -6.57 -12.56 -9.98
C PRO A 103 -7.90 -12.18 -10.57
N VAL A 104 -8.89 -13.07 -10.46
CA VAL A 104 -10.24 -12.87 -10.98
C VAL A 104 -11.22 -12.97 -9.83
N SER A 105 -12.06 -11.96 -9.69
CA SER A 105 -13.12 -11.94 -8.69
C SER A 105 -14.32 -11.15 -9.21
N THR A 106 -15.49 -11.42 -8.65
CA THR A 106 -16.68 -10.62 -8.87
C THR A 106 -17.04 -9.88 -7.59
N LYS A 107 -17.20 -8.57 -7.70
CA LYS A 107 -17.59 -7.71 -6.58
C LYS A 107 -18.98 -7.16 -6.83
N GLU A 108 -19.93 -7.54 -5.99
CA GLU A 108 -21.30 -7.07 -6.06
C GLU A 108 -21.59 -6.12 -4.88
N PHE A 109 -22.08 -4.93 -5.22
CA PHE A 109 -22.49 -3.93 -4.25
C PHE A 109 -24.02 -3.78 -4.37
N ASN A 110 -24.73 -4.49 -3.50
CA ASN A 110 -26.19 -4.47 -3.47
C ASN A 110 -26.73 -3.54 -2.39
N ASP A 111 -28.03 -3.54 -2.14
CA ASP A 111 -28.62 -2.63 -1.15
C ASP A 111 -28.28 -3.00 0.30
N GLU A 112 -27.84 -4.21 0.60
CA GLU A 112 -27.61 -4.73 1.96
C GLU A 112 -26.13 -4.90 2.29
N ALA A 113 -25.33 -5.41 1.32
CA ALA A 113 -23.97 -5.83 1.58
C ALA A 113 -23.06 -5.69 0.33
N ILE A 114 -21.78 -5.87 0.57
CA ILE A 114 -20.74 -6.02 -0.45
C ILE A 114 -20.39 -7.50 -0.49
N ILE A 115 -20.57 -8.14 -1.64
CA ILE A 115 -20.25 -9.54 -1.85
C ILE A 115 -19.02 -9.63 -2.74
N ASP A 116 -17.96 -10.22 -2.23
CA ASP A 116 -16.73 -10.51 -2.99
C ASP A 116 -16.66 -12.01 -3.23
N THR A 117 -16.74 -12.41 -4.48
CA THR A 117 -16.69 -13.79 -4.91
C THR A 117 -15.44 -14.03 -5.73
N ASP A 118 -14.59 -14.93 -5.27
CA ASP A 118 -13.46 -15.44 -6.03
C ASP A 118 -13.58 -16.94 -6.29
N GLU A 119 -12.55 -17.53 -6.89
CA GLU A 119 -12.54 -18.96 -7.26
C GLU A 119 -12.72 -19.90 -6.05
N ASN A 120 -12.31 -19.47 -4.85
CA ASN A 120 -12.22 -20.32 -3.67
C ASN A 120 -13.14 -19.88 -2.52
N SER A 121 -13.68 -18.65 -2.59
CA SER A 121 -14.42 -18.06 -1.48
C SER A 121 -15.51 -17.09 -1.92
N VAL A 122 -16.52 -16.97 -1.05
CA VAL A 122 -17.51 -15.89 -1.09
C VAL A 122 -17.47 -15.19 0.25
N THR A 123 -17.18 -13.89 0.21
CA THR A 123 -17.09 -13.06 1.42
C THR A 123 -18.13 -11.96 1.37
N GLU A 124 -18.92 -11.84 2.41
CA GLU A 124 -19.89 -10.77 2.59
C GLU A 124 -19.38 -9.74 3.59
N ARG A 125 -19.49 -8.46 3.24
CA ARG A 125 -19.08 -7.32 4.07
C ARG A 125 -20.18 -6.28 4.14
N LYS A 126 -20.42 -5.74 5.33
CA LYS A 126 -21.35 -4.62 5.52
C LYS A 126 -20.70 -3.31 5.05
N TYR A 127 -21.51 -2.36 4.58
CA TYR A 127 -21.02 -1.02 4.23
C TYR A 127 -20.36 -0.28 5.39
N SER A 128 -20.75 -0.60 6.63
CA SER A 128 -20.09 -0.07 7.83
C SER A 128 -18.62 -0.45 7.97
N ALA A 129 -18.15 -1.48 7.26
CA ALA A 129 -16.74 -1.86 7.24
C ALA A 129 -15.88 -0.94 6.37
N ILE A 130 -16.48 -0.16 5.48
CA ILE A 130 -15.71 0.79 4.66
C ILE A 130 -15.18 1.92 5.54
N GLU A 131 -13.86 2.10 5.55
CA GLU A 131 -13.18 3.16 6.30
C GLU A 131 -12.89 4.38 5.43
N ALA A 132 -12.43 4.17 4.19
CA ALA A 132 -12.07 5.25 3.28
C ALA A 132 -12.10 4.81 1.81
N ILE A 133 -12.22 5.80 0.92
CA ILE A 133 -12.10 5.62 -0.52
C ILE A 133 -10.93 6.47 -1.00
N TYR A 134 -10.01 5.85 -1.73
CA TYR A 134 -8.87 6.53 -2.33
C TYR A 134 -8.86 6.38 -3.83
N PHE A 135 -8.59 7.49 -4.50
CA PHE A 135 -8.39 7.56 -5.93
C PHE A 135 -6.87 7.55 -6.22
N ASP A 136 -6.39 6.54 -6.90
CA ASP A 136 -5.02 6.51 -7.41
C ASP A 136 -5.03 6.63 -8.94
N LYS A 137 -3.87 6.60 -9.58
CA LYS A 137 -3.74 6.79 -11.03
C LYS A 137 -4.45 5.73 -11.87
N ASN A 138 -4.52 4.49 -11.38
CA ASN A 138 -4.98 3.34 -12.17
C ASN A 138 -6.17 2.61 -11.57
N ALA A 139 -6.52 2.89 -10.30
CA ALA A 139 -7.54 2.15 -9.58
C ALA A 139 -8.20 2.99 -8.49
N LEU A 140 -9.41 2.58 -8.15
CA LEU A 140 -10.13 2.99 -6.96
C LEU A 140 -9.88 1.96 -5.87
N TYR A 141 -9.47 2.42 -4.67
CA TYR A 141 -9.27 1.58 -3.51
C TYR A 141 -10.33 1.87 -2.46
N ILE A 142 -11.12 0.85 -2.11
CA ILE A 142 -12.14 0.94 -1.06
C ILE A 142 -11.61 0.20 0.16
N PHE A 143 -11.11 0.96 1.12
CA PHE A 143 -10.48 0.41 2.33
C PHE A 143 -11.51 -0.09 3.31
N ILE A 144 -11.29 -1.32 3.79
CA ILE A 144 -12.07 -2.00 4.83
C ILE A 144 -11.18 -2.37 6.03
N GLY A 145 -10.01 -1.78 6.11
CA GLY A 145 -9.01 -1.95 7.16
C GLY A 145 -7.73 -1.22 6.83
N ALA A 146 -6.77 -1.20 7.75
CA ALA A 146 -5.53 -0.43 7.63
C ALA A 146 -4.66 -0.77 6.39
N ALA A 147 -4.76 -2.02 5.90
CA ALA A 147 -4.02 -2.53 4.75
C ALA A 147 -4.87 -3.50 3.89
N GLU A 148 -6.18 -3.53 4.09
CA GLU A 148 -7.13 -4.35 3.34
C GLU A 148 -8.08 -3.44 2.57
N ALA A 149 -8.21 -3.67 1.26
CA ALA A 149 -9.11 -2.91 0.42
C ALA A 149 -9.61 -3.73 -0.77
N PHE A 150 -10.79 -3.38 -1.26
CA PHE A 150 -11.21 -3.77 -2.60
C PHE A 150 -10.44 -2.92 -3.62
N ILE A 151 -9.73 -3.58 -4.52
CA ILE A 151 -9.01 -2.97 -5.63
C ILE A 151 -9.95 -3.01 -6.83
N LEU A 152 -10.35 -1.84 -7.32
CA LEU A 152 -11.16 -1.68 -8.52
C LEU A 152 -10.35 -0.94 -9.58
N PRO A 153 -9.65 -1.64 -10.49
CA PRO A 153 -9.00 -1.01 -11.63
C PRO A 153 -10.03 -0.20 -12.44
N TYR A 154 -9.63 0.95 -12.97
CA TYR A 154 -10.56 1.78 -13.75
C TYR A 154 -11.12 1.08 -14.98
N SER A 155 -10.43 0.03 -15.46
CA SER A 155 -10.94 -0.84 -16.52
C SER A 155 -12.20 -1.64 -16.18
N CYS A 156 -12.58 -1.72 -14.89
CA CYS A 156 -13.83 -2.36 -14.46
C CYS A 156 -15.05 -1.47 -14.71
N PHE A 157 -14.85 -0.17 -14.92
CA PHE A 157 -15.94 0.78 -15.15
C PHE A 157 -16.18 0.96 -16.63
N GLU A 158 -17.44 0.93 -17.03
CA GLU A 158 -17.87 1.10 -18.44
C GLU A 158 -17.63 2.53 -18.93
N SER A 159 -17.79 3.50 -18.03
CA SER A 159 -17.59 4.93 -18.30
C SER A 159 -17.29 5.69 -17.01
N ARG A 160 -16.93 6.97 -17.15
CA ARG A 160 -16.75 7.86 -16.01
C ARG A 160 -18.05 8.10 -15.25
N GLU A 161 -19.15 8.24 -15.96
CA GLU A 161 -20.49 8.40 -15.38
C GLU A 161 -20.89 7.18 -14.55
N HIS A 162 -20.53 5.96 -15.01
CA HIS A 162 -20.75 4.72 -14.26
C HIS A 162 -19.94 4.74 -12.94
N MET A 163 -18.68 5.19 -12.98
CA MET A 163 -17.86 5.34 -11.78
C MET A 163 -18.44 6.39 -10.83
N ASP A 164 -18.86 7.56 -11.34
CA ASP A 164 -19.42 8.62 -10.53
C ASP A 164 -20.75 8.19 -9.87
N ALA A 165 -21.59 7.44 -10.59
CA ALA A 165 -22.82 6.86 -10.06
C ALA A 165 -22.52 5.83 -8.95
N PHE A 166 -21.51 4.99 -9.13
CA PHE A 166 -21.06 4.05 -8.11
C PHE A 166 -20.56 4.75 -6.84
N ILE A 167 -19.76 5.80 -6.99
CA ILE A 167 -19.28 6.59 -5.86
C ILE A 167 -20.42 7.30 -5.13
N ALA A 168 -21.40 7.83 -5.87
CA ALA A 168 -22.60 8.42 -5.28
C ALA A 168 -23.39 7.37 -4.48
N PHE A 169 -23.53 6.15 -5.01
CA PHE A 169 -24.16 5.04 -4.32
C PHE A 169 -23.43 4.69 -3.01
N LEU A 170 -22.10 4.52 -3.04
CA LEU A 170 -21.31 4.24 -1.83
C LEU A 170 -21.46 5.34 -0.78
N THR A 171 -21.49 6.60 -1.22
CA THR A 171 -21.68 7.74 -0.31
C THR A 171 -23.07 7.76 0.31
N ALA A 172 -24.08 7.37 -0.44
CA ALA A 172 -25.45 7.25 0.11
C ALA A 172 -25.54 6.15 1.17
N LYS A 173 -24.82 5.03 0.98
CA LYS A 173 -24.74 3.93 1.97
C LYS A 173 -23.90 4.30 3.19
N ARG A 174 -22.87 5.12 3.04
CA ARG A 174 -21.96 5.57 4.08
C ARG A 174 -21.59 7.05 3.93
N PRO A 175 -22.42 7.99 4.45
CA PRO A 175 -22.22 9.44 4.26
C PRO A 175 -20.93 9.98 4.92
N ASP A 176 -20.42 9.30 5.94
CA ASP A 176 -19.23 9.66 6.69
C ASP A 176 -17.90 9.14 6.07
N ILE A 177 -17.95 8.52 4.89
CA ILE A 177 -16.76 8.04 4.20
C ILE A 177 -15.81 9.19 3.86
N VAL A 178 -14.56 9.04 4.30
CA VAL A 178 -13.47 9.93 3.93
C VAL A 178 -13.00 9.59 2.50
N ARG A 179 -12.86 10.63 1.66
CA ARG A 179 -12.39 10.50 0.28
C ARG A 179 -11.07 11.25 0.13
N TYR A 180 -10.12 10.66 -0.56
CA TYR A 180 -8.79 11.22 -0.79
C TYR A 180 -8.41 11.15 -2.27
#